data_cc538cee764544814cff8754e92be41d
#
_entry.id   cc538cee764544814cff8754e92be41d
#
_cell.length_a   1.000
_cell.length_b   1.000
_cell.length_c   1.000
_cell.angle_alpha   90.00
_cell.angle_beta   90.00
_cell.angle_gamma   90.00
#
_symmetry.space_group_name_H-M   'P 1'
#
loop_
_entity.id
_entity.type
_entity.pdbx_description
1 polymer ?
#
loop_
_entity_poly.entity_id
_entity_poly.type
_entity_poly.pdbx_seq_one_letter_code
_entity_poly.pdbx_strand_id
1 'polypeptide(L)'
;AVEAGVNMFDHADIYGGGESERLFGLALKNTGIAREKIVVQSKCGIRKGMFDFSKQHILEAAEGSLKRLGTEYLDALLLHRPDALMEPDEIFAAFDELYRSGKVRQFGVSNFSVSQTRLLEGGRYPIAANQLQFSLMHAGMVDEGLNVNMIKGESVERGGEILDYCRLKRITVQAWSPLN
;
A
#
# COMPACT_ATOMS: atom_id res chain seq x y z
N ALA A 1 11.29 -7.08 17.68
CA ALA A 1 10.10 -6.35 17.22
C ALA A 1 8.83 -7.03 17.73
N VAL A 2 8.57 -8.30 17.38
CA VAL A 2 7.33 -9.01 17.76
C VAL A 2 7.14 -9.11 19.28
N GLU A 3 8.19 -9.40 20.03
CA GLU A 3 8.17 -9.40 21.51
C GLU A 3 7.81 -8.03 22.12
N ALA A 4 8.10 -6.95 21.39
CA ALA A 4 7.73 -5.58 21.76
C ALA A 4 6.35 -5.15 21.23
N GLY A 5 5.54 -6.09 20.72
CA GLY A 5 4.19 -5.84 20.21
C GLY A 5 4.10 -5.36 18.76
N VAL A 6 5.22 -5.26 18.04
CA VAL A 6 5.19 -4.94 16.59
C VAL A 6 4.77 -6.18 15.83
N ASN A 7 3.63 -6.12 15.17
CA ASN A 7 3.05 -7.24 14.44
C ASN A 7 2.79 -6.99 12.95
N MET A 8 3.00 -5.76 12.45
CA MET A 8 2.85 -5.41 11.04
C MET A 8 4.21 -5.15 10.41
N PHE A 9 4.46 -5.80 9.27
CA PHE A 9 5.70 -5.71 8.50
C PHE A 9 5.40 -5.29 7.07
N ASP A 10 5.99 -4.15 6.68
CA ASP A 10 5.75 -3.49 5.41
C ASP A 10 6.93 -3.67 4.47
N HIS A 11 6.67 -4.28 3.33
CA HIS A 11 7.63 -4.58 2.28
C HIS A 11 7.25 -3.92 0.95
N ALA A 12 8.09 -4.10 -0.04
CA ALA A 12 7.79 -3.90 -1.45
C ALA A 12 8.68 -4.83 -2.30
N ASP A 13 8.17 -5.24 -3.44
CA ASP A 13 8.87 -6.11 -4.40
C ASP A 13 10.22 -5.54 -4.85
N ILE A 14 10.35 -4.20 -4.85
CA ILE A 14 11.57 -3.50 -5.29
C ILE A 14 12.58 -3.20 -4.17
N TYR A 15 12.23 -3.39 -2.89
CA TYR A 15 13.15 -3.02 -1.80
C TYR A 15 14.39 -3.92 -1.81
N GLY A 16 15.54 -3.27 -2.06
CA GLY A 16 16.80 -3.98 -2.24
C GLY A 16 16.77 -4.97 -3.41
N GLY A 17 15.96 -4.73 -4.44
CA GLY A 17 15.78 -5.66 -5.55
C GLY A 17 15.12 -6.99 -5.14
N GLY A 18 14.26 -6.97 -4.12
CA GLY A 18 13.59 -8.14 -3.56
C GLY A 18 14.33 -8.77 -2.36
N GLU A 19 15.55 -8.34 -2.07
CA GLU A 19 16.33 -8.88 -0.94
C GLU A 19 15.67 -8.62 0.41
N SER A 20 14.98 -7.47 0.58
CA SER A 20 14.27 -7.16 1.82
C SER A 20 13.21 -8.23 2.15
N GLU A 21 12.42 -8.62 1.18
CA GLU A 21 11.42 -9.69 1.35
C GLU A 21 12.07 -11.04 1.61
N ARG A 22 13.14 -11.37 0.87
CA ARG A 22 13.86 -12.64 1.04
C ARG A 22 14.48 -12.78 2.43
N LEU A 23 15.12 -11.74 2.92
CA LEU A 23 15.74 -11.74 4.25
C LEU A 23 14.68 -11.81 5.36
N PHE A 24 13.56 -11.11 5.19
CA PHE A 24 12.44 -11.22 6.13
C PHE A 24 11.87 -12.63 6.16
N GLY A 25 11.65 -13.27 5.01
CA GLY A 25 11.17 -14.64 4.93
C GLY A 25 12.09 -15.64 5.65
N LEU A 26 13.42 -15.49 5.48
CA LEU A 26 14.41 -16.28 6.23
C LEU A 26 14.33 -16.02 7.74
N ALA A 27 14.22 -14.76 8.15
CA ALA A 27 14.09 -14.40 9.56
C ALA A 27 12.83 -15.01 10.17
N LEU A 28 11.70 -14.91 9.48
CA LEU A 28 10.42 -15.48 9.94
C LEU A 28 10.52 -16.99 10.12
N LYS A 29 11.10 -17.70 9.15
CA LYS A 29 11.34 -19.15 9.22
C LYS A 29 12.21 -19.52 10.43
N ASN A 30 13.26 -18.74 10.70
CA ASN A 30 14.22 -19.03 11.77
C ASN A 30 13.69 -18.70 13.17
N THR A 31 12.71 -17.79 13.28
CA THR A 31 12.13 -17.40 14.58
C THR A 31 11.01 -18.33 15.04
N GLY A 32 10.44 -19.14 14.16
CA GLY A 32 9.31 -20.00 14.46
C GLY A 32 8.01 -19.24 14.82
N ILE A 33 7.95 -17.94 14.51
CA ILE A 33 6.73 -17.14 14.72
C ILE A 33 5.66 -17.64 13.75
N ALA A 34 4.50 -18.00 14.29
CA ALA A 34 3.38 -18.44 13.48
C ALA A 34 2.91 -17.30 12.56
N ARG A 35 2.72 -17.61 11.26
CA ARG A 35 2.42 -16.62 10.19
C ARG A 35 1.18 -15.80 10.50
N GLU A 36 0.17 -16.37 11.11
CA GLU A 36 -1.09 -15.74 11.48
C GLU A 36 -0.99 -14.77 12.66
N LYS A 37 0.13 -14.72 13.35
CA LYS A 37 0.39 -13.74 14.43
C LYS A 37 0.92 -12.41 13.92
N ILE A 38 1.24 -12.32 12.63
CA ILE A 38 1.80 -11.13 12.02
C ILE A 38 1.02 -10.73 10.77
N VAL A 39 1.03 -9.45 10.48
CA VAL A 39 0.49 -8.86 9.26
C VAL A 39 1.65 -8.59 8.32
N VAL A 40 1.62 -9.20 7.15
CA VAL A 40 2.64 -9.01 6.10
C VAL A 40 2.01 -8.29 4.94
N GLN A 41 2.50 -7.10 4.68
CA GLN A 41 2.11 -6.26 3.56
C GLN A 41 3.26 -6.17 2.56
N SER A 42 2.94 -6.18 1.26
CA SER A 42 3.91 -5.84 0.23
C SER A 42 3.29 -4.91 -0.81
N LYS A 43 4.10 -4.42 -1.75
CA LYS A 43 3.69 -3.45 -2.75
C LYS A 43 4.24 -3.84 -4.11
N CYS A 44 3.53 -3.46 -5.18
CA CYS A 44 3.92 -3.73 -6.56
C CYS A 44 3.67 -2.52 -7.48
N GLY A 45 4.13 -2.61 -8.72
CA GLY A 45 3.81 -1.67 -9.78
C GLY A 45 4.93 -0.71 -10.14
N ILE A 46 6.04 -0.67 -9.41
CA ILE A 46 7.23 0.10 -9.83
C ILE A 46 8.17 -0.82 -10.61
N ARG A 47 8.44 -0.46 -11.86
CA ARG A 47 9.43 -1.13 -12.71
C ARG A 47 10.54 -0.15 -13.09
N LYS A 48 11.63 -0.67 -13.67
CA LYS A 48 12.73 0.17 -14.13
C LYS A 48 12.24 1.15 -15.20
N GLY A 49 12.14 2.44 -14.82
CA GLY A 49 11.77 3.52 -15.74
C GLY A 49 10.27 3.68 -16.02
N MET A 50 9.39 2.92 -15.38
CA MET A 50 7.95 3.03 -15.58
C MET A 50 7.14 2.51 -14.39
N PHE A 51 5.87 2.90 -14.34
CA PHE A 51 4.86 2.24 -13.50
C PHE A 51 4.06 1.26 -14.37
N ASP A 52 3.57 0.16 -13.79
CA ASP A 52 2.85 -0.88 -14.53
C ASP A 52 1.82 -1.54 -13.61
N PHE A 53 0.55 -1.29 -13.89
CA PHE A 53 -0.58 -1.92 -13.20
C PHE A 53 -1.39 -2.83 -14.12
N SER A 54 -0.76 -3.36 -15.17
CA SER A 54 -1.37 -4.43 -15.94
C SER A 54 -1.68 -5.63 -15.05
N LYS A 55 -2.75 -6.34 -15.35
CA LYS A 55 -3.13 -7.57 -14.64
C LYS A 55 -1.95 -8.52 -14.50
N GLN A 56 -1.26 -8.75 -15.62
CA GLN A 56 -0.13 -9.69 -15.65
C GLN A 56 0.96 -9.27 -14.66
N HIS A 57 1.38 -7.99 -14.67
CA HIS A 57 2.44 -7.53 -13.78
C HIS A 57 2.05 -7.61 -12.30
N ILE A 58 0.81 -7.24 -11.95
CA ILE A 58 0.32 -7.34 -10.57
C ILE A 58 0.37 -8.80 -10.08
N LEU A 59 -0.06 -9.74 -10.90
CA LEU A 59 -0.03 -11.18 -10.56
C LEU A 59 1.41 -11.68 -10.39
N GLU A 60 2.29 -11.39 -11.34
CA GLU A 60 3.70 -11.80 -11.31
C GLU A 60 4.43 -11.20 -10.09
N ALA A 61 4.19 -9.92 -9.78
CA ALA A 61 4.78 -9.25 -8.63
C ALA A 61 4.32 -9.88 -7.29
N ALA A 62 3.02 -10.14 -7.16
CA ALA A 62 2.47 -10.79 -5.97
C ALA A 62 3.05 -12.20 -5.77
N GLU A 63 3.10 -13.01 -6.82
CA GLU A 63 3.71 -14.34 -6.79
C GLU A 63 5.20 -14.29 -6.40
N GLY A 64 5.92 -13.32 -6.99
CA GLY A 64 7.33 -13.08 -6.67
C GLY A 64 7.52 -12.74 -5.19
N SER A 65 6.68 -11.86 -4.64
CA SER A 65 6.71 -11.47 -3.23
C SER A 65 6.42 -12.67 -2.31
N LEU A 66 5.38 -13.45 -2.62
CA LEU A 66 5.04 -14.67 -1.86
C LEU A 66 6.21 -15.65 -1.82
N LYS A 67 6.86 -15.88 -2.97
CA LYS A 67 8.03 -16.76 -3.06
C LYS A 67 9.22 -16.25 -2.24
N ARG A 68 9.54 -14.94 -2.32
CA ARG A 68 10.65 -14.34 -1.56
C ARG A 68 10.40 -14.34 -0.07
N LEU A 69 9.17 -14.02 0.35
CA LEU A 69 8.72 -14.02 1.74
C LEU A 69 8.58 -15.44 2.32
N GLY A 70 8.46 -16.46 1.47
CA GLY A 70 8.25 -17.83 1.90
C GLY A 70 6.90 -18.04 2.60
N THR A 71 5.85 -17.38 2.10
CA THR A 71 4.47 -17.45 2.65
C THR A 71 3.46 -17.71 1.54
N GLU A 72 2.33 -18.30 1.90
CA GLU A 72 1.26 -18.61 0.95
C GLU A 72 0.32 -17.42 0.69
N TYR A 73 0.33 -16.41 1.57
CA TYR A 73 -0.53 -15.24 1.42
C TYR A 73 0.10 -13.95 1.94
N LEU A 74 -0.34 -12.82 1.37
CA LEU A 74 -0.16 -11.48 1.91
C LEU A 74 -1.44 -11.04 2.62
N ASP A 75 -1.31 -10.35 3.74
CA ASP A 75 -2.46 -9.73 4.40
C ASP A 75 -2.92 -8.50 3.62
N ALA A 76 -1.98 -7.76 3.02
CA ALA A 76 -2.29 -6.67 2.10
C ALA A 76 -1.29 -6.59 0.95
N LEU A 77 -1.79 -6.22 -0.24
CA LEU A 77 -0.99 -5.82 -1.40
C LEU A 77 -1.37 -4.39 -1.80
N LEU A 78 -0.38 -3.50 -1.87
CA LEU A 78 -0.58 -2.10 -2.25
C LEU A 78 -0.05 -1.83 -3.66
N LEU A 79 -0.77 -0.99 -4.40
CA LEU A 79 -0.24 -0.34 -5.59
C LEU A 79 0.73 0.76 -5.15
N HIS A 80 2.02 0.62 -5.44
CA HIS A 80 3.12 1.32 -4.75
C HIS A 80 3.21 2.81 -5.06
N ARG A 81 2.96 3.20 -6.30
CA ARG A 81 2.93 4.57 -6.79
C ARG A 81 1.86 4.70 -7.87
N PRO A 82 1.14 5.81 -7.95
CA PRO A 82 0.12 5.94 -8.98
C PRO A 82 0.73 5.86 -10.38
N ASP A 83 0.12 5.02 -11.21
CA ASP A 83 0.28 5.07 -12.65
C ASP A 83 -0.81 5.97 -13.21
N ALA A 84 -0.42 7.07 -13.85
CA ALA A 84 -1.37 8.03 -14.41
C ALA A 84 -2.21 7.45 -15.58
N LEU A 85 -1.73 6.38 -16.18
CA LEU A 85 -2.37 5.69 -17.31
C LEU A 85 -2.93 4.31 -16.89
N MET A 86 -3.13 4.08 -15.59
CA MET A 86 -3.68 2.82 -15.10
C MET A 86 -5.08 2.56 -15.70
N GLU A 87 -5.31 1.31 -16.07
CA GLU A 87 -6.60 0.80 -16.49
C GLU A 87 -7.26 0.08 -15.32
N PRO A 88 -8.33 0.64 -14.70
CA PRO A 88 -8.96 0.05 -13.52
C PRO A 88 -9.43 -1.39 -13.71
N ASP A 89 -9.90 -1.75 -14.88
CA ASP A 89 -10.39 -3.11 -15.18
C ASP A 89 -9.28 -4.16 -15.10
N GLU A 90 -8.06 -3.82 -15.49
CA GLU A 90 -6.88 -4.68 -15.35
C GLU A 90 -6.57 -4.92 -13.87
N ILE A 91 -6.61 -3.86 -13.06
CA ILE A 91 -6.40 -3.93 -11.61
C ILE A 91 -7.50 -4.77 -10.95
N PHE A 92 -8.76 -4.56 -11.31
CA PHE A 92 -9.89 -5.33 -10.76
C PHE A 92 -9.77 -6.81 -11.09
N ALA A 93 -9.37 -7.14 -12.30
CA ALA A 93 -9.18 -8.53 -12.72
C ALA A 93 -8.02 -9.20 -11.95
N ALA A 94 -6.91 -8.47 -11.70
CA ALA A 94 -5.81 -8.97 -10.88
C ALA A 94 -6.23 -9.19 -9.42
N PHE A 95 -6.92 -8.23 -8.83
CA PHE A 95 -7.40 -8.31 -7.45
C PHE A 95 -8.38 -9.46 -7.25
N ASP A 96 -9.31 -9.68 -8.20
CA ASP A 96 -10.26 -10.79 -8.13
C ASP A 96 -9.54 -12.15 -8.14
N GLU A 97 -8.55 -12.32 -8.99
CA GLU A 97 -7.76 -13.55 -9.09
C GLU A 97 -6.93 -13.80 -7.81
N LEU A 98 -6.24 -12.79 -7.31
CA LEU A 98 -5.43 -12.89 -6.09
C LEU A 98 -6.28 -13.16 -4.84
N TYR A 99 -7.44 -12.54 -4.74
CA TYR A 99 -8.34 -12.76 -3.61
C TYR A 99 -8.96 -14.17 -3.65
N ARG A 100 -9.49 -14.59 -4.79
CA ARG A 100 -10.11 -15.92 -4.95
C ARG A 100 -9.12 -17.08 -4.75
N SER A 101 -7.87 -16.88 -5.17
CA SER A 101 -6.81 -17.85 -4.92
C SER A 101 -6.30 -17.86 -3.47
N GLY A 102 -6.79 -16.95 -2.61
CA GLY A 102 -6.38 -16.83 -1.21
C GLY A 102 -4.99 -16.22 -1.02
N LYS A 103 -4.36 -15.70 -2.09
CA LYS A 103 -3.00 -15.16 -2.06
C LYS A 103 -2.89 -13.76 -1.47
N VAL A 104 -3.97 -12.96 -1.58
CA VAL A 104 -4.03 -11.61 -1.00
C VAL A 104 -5.38 -11.43 -0.31
N ARG A 105 -5.36 -10.94 0.92
CA ARG A 105 -6.57 -10.75 1.75
C ARG A 105 -7.18 -9.37 1.60
N GLN A 106 -6.36 -8.34 1.43
CA GLN A 106 -6.79 -6.95 1.31
C GLN A 106 -5.95 -6.21 0.26
N PHE A 107 -6.53 -5.17 -0.31
CA PHE A 107 -5.86 -4.33 -1.30
C PHE A 107 -5.80 -2.89 -0.83
N GLY A 108 -4.75 -2.19 -1.23
CA GLY A 108 -4.55 -0.79 -0.91
C GLY A 108 -3.73 -0.08 -1.97
N VAL A 109 -3.44 1.17 -1.69
CA VAL A 109 -2.67 2.05 -2.56
C VAL A 109 -1.59 2.79 -1.76
N SER A 110 -0.64 3.40 -2.43
CA SER A 110 0.35 4.26 -1.80
C SER A 110 0.56 5.51 -2.64
N ASN A 111 0.47 6.68 -1.99
CA ASN A 111 0.60 8.00 -2.61
C ASN A 111 -0.45 8.32 -3.69
N PHE A 112 -1.62 7.71 -3.61
CA PHE A 112 -2.74 8.00 -4.50
C PHE A 112 -3.50 9.23 -4.03
N SER A 113 -3.86 10.09 -4.97
CA SER A 113 -4.80 11.20 -4.74
C SER A 113 -6.23 10.66 -4.55
N VAL A 114 -7.13 11.53 -4.10
CA VAL A 114 -8.56 11.21 -4.01
C VAL A 114 -9.11 10.75 -5.35
N SER A 115 -8.85 11.48 -6.43
CA SER A 115 -9.37 11.14 -7.76
C SER A 115 -8.85 9.81 -8.27
N GLN A 116 -7.57 9.51 -8.06
CA GLN A 116 -6.97 8.22 -8.43
C GLN A 116 -7.55 7.06 -7.61
N THR A 117 -7.78 7.27 -6.31
CA THR A 117 -8.41 6.25 -5.47
C THR A 117 -9.87 6.02 -5.90
N ARG A 118 -10.59 7.08 -6.29
CA ARG A 118 -11.97 6.98 -6.79
C ARG A 118 -12.09 6.20 -8.09
N LEU A 119 -11.07 6.19 -8.96
CA LEU A 119 -11.05 5.31 -10.15
C LEU A 119 -11.15 3.83 -9.76
N LEU A 120 -10.70 3.47 -8.56
CA LEU A 120 -10.74 2.09 -8.07
C LEU A 120 -12.01 1.76 -7.25
N GLU A 121 -12.92 2.71 -7.04
CA GLU A 121 -14.19 2.48 -6.30
C GLU A 121 -15.16 1.54 -7.03
N GLY A 122 -15.03 1.40 -8.34
CA GLY A 122 -15.85 0.48 -9.15
C GLY A 122 -15.52 -1.00 -8.93
N GLY A 123 -14.40 -1.29 -8.29
CA GLY A 123 -13.94 -2.65 -8.04
C GLY A 123 -14.73 -3.36 -6.94
N ARG A 124 -14.69 -4.68 -6.97
CA ARG A 124 -15.36 -5.54 -5.97
C ARG A 124 -14.75 -5.41 -4.58
N TYR A 125 -13.45 -5.14 -4.50
CA TYR A 125 -12.71 -5.12 -3.24
C TYR A 125 -12.44 -3.67 -2.84
N PRO A 126 -12.80 -3.25 -1.60
CA PRO A 126 -12.54 -1.91 -1.14
C PRO A 126 -11.03 -1.69 -0.97
N ILE A 127 -10.60 -0.45 -1.19
CA ILE A 127 -9.24 -0.01 -0.85
C ILE A 127 -9.15 0.10 0.67
N ALA A 128 -8.35 -0.79 1.29
CA ALA A 128 -8.24 -0.88 2.74
C ALA A 128 -7.29 0.16 3.34
N ALA A 129 -6.26 0.57 2.58
CA ALA A 129 -5.25 1.50 3.05
C ALA A 129 -4.75 2.42 1.92
N ASN A 130 -4.37 3.65 2.28
CA ASN A 130 -3.51 4.50 1.47
C ASN A 130 -2.27 4.87 2.28
N GLN A 131 -1.10 4.44 1.81
CA GLN A 131 0.17 4.71 2.48
C GLN A 131 0.73 6.05 1.98
N LEU A 132 0.79 7.05 2.85
CA LEU A 132 1.09 8.45 2.53
C LEU A 132 2.31 8.93 3.31
N GLN A 133 3.02 9.93 2.78
CA GLN A 133 4.03 10.63 3.57
C GLN A 133 3.35 11.38 4.70
N PHE A 134 3.75 11.07 5.92
CA PHE A 134 3.22 11.75 7.09
C PHE A 134 4.19 11.66 8.27
N SER A 135 4.58 12.81 8.79
CA SER A 135 5.45 12.94 9.96
C SER A 135 5.18 14.29 10.64
N LEU A 136 5.85 14.54 11.76
CA LEU A 136 5.78 15.85 12.42
C LEU A 136 6.29 16.98 11.51
N MET A 137 7.24 16.69 10.62
CA MET A 137 7.81 17.66 9.66
C MET A 137 7.08 17.67 8.32
N HIS A 138 6.16 16.75 8.08
CA HIS A 138 5.39 16.64 6.84
C HIS A 138 3.91 16.35 7.17
N ALA A 139 3.22 17.40 7.60
CA ALA A 139 1.84 17.33 8.10
C ALA A 139 0.80 17.99 7.16
N GLY A 140 1.17 18.26 5.90
CA GLY A 140 0.37 19.07 4.96
C GLY A 140 -1.09 18.65 4.84
N MET A 141 -1.38 17.34 4.83
CA MET A 141 -2.76 16.84 4.75
C MET A 141 -3.61 17.14 6.01
N VAL A 142 -2.96 17.47 7.15
CA VAL A 142 -3.64 17.94 8.37
C VAL A 142 -3.75 19.45 8.35
N ASP A 143 -2.67 20.12 7.96
CA ASP A 143 -2.59 21.60 7.93
C ASP A 143 -3.64 22.20 7.00
N GLU A 144 -3.86 21.59 5.84
CA GLU A 144 -4.93 21.95 4.89
C GLU A 144 -6.29 21.98 5.57
N GLY A 145 -6.62 20.95 6.35
CA GLY A 145 -7.91 20.83 7.05
C GLY A 145 -8.07 21.80 8.23
N LEU A 146 -6.95 22.25 8.82
CA LEU A 146 -6.97 23.24 9.92
C LEU A 146 -7.08 24.69 9.44
N ASN A 147 -6.58 24.98 8.24
CA ASN A 147 -6.49 26.34 7.69
C ASN A 147 -7.52 26.61 6.56
N VAL A 148 -8.63 25.90 6.54
CA VAL A 148 -9.67 26.03 5.51
C VAL A 148 -10.12 27.48 5.39
N ASN A 149 -10.17 28.01 4.15
CA ASN A 149 -10.58 29.36 3.82
C ASN A 149 -9.74 30.48 4.48
N MET A 150 -8.48 30.20 4.82
CA MET A 150 -7.55 31.19 5.36
C MET A 150 -6.56 31.66 4.28
N ILE A 151 -6.07 32.91 4.38
CA ILE A 151 -5.03 33.45 3.48
C ILE A 151 -3.66 33.07 4.02
N LYS A 152 -3.29 31.80 3.88
CA LYS A 152 -1.99 31.25 4.31
C LYS A 152 -1.48 30.23 3.30
N GLY A 153 -0.17 30.01 3.26
CA GLY A 153 0.42 28.98 2.40
C GLY A 153 -0.04 27.56 2.75
N GLU A 154 -0.28 27.31 4.02
CA GLU A 154 -0.75 26.04 4.56
C GLU A 154 -2.21 25.72 4.23
N SER A 155 -2.99 26.74 3.82
CA SER A 155 -4.38 26.56 3.38
C SER A 155 -4.51 26.15 1.92
N VAL A 156 -3.39 26.06 1.18
CA VAL A 156 -3.40 25.61 -0.21
C VAL A 156 -3.57 24.11 -0.25
N GLU A 157 -4.75 23.70 -0.66
CA GLU A 157 -5.09 22.30 -0.84
C GLU A 157 -4.28 21.68 -1.99
N ARG A 158 -3.55 20.59 -1.72
CA ARG A 158 -2.68 19.87 -2.68
C ARG A 158 -2.98 18.38 -2.77
N GLY A 159 -3.66 17.84 -1.77
CA GLY A 159 -3.93 16.40 -1.66
C GLY A 159 -5.33 15.98 -2.11
N GLY A 160 -6.23 16.93 -2.46
CA GLY A 160 -7.61 16.64 -2.81
C GLY A 160 -8.43 16.22 -1.58
N GLU A 161 -8.16 16.82 -0.42
CA GLU A 161 -8.82 16.48 0.84
C GLU A 161 -8.62 14.99 1.21
N ILE A 162 -7.41 14.48 0.94
CA ILE A 162 -7.12 13.05 1.04
C ILE A 162 -7.39 12.48 2.44
N LEU A 163 -7.14 13.24 3.51
CA LEU A 163 -7.37 12.79 4.87
C LEU A 163 -8.86 12.57 5.15
N ASP A 164 -9.69 13.55 4.79
CA ASP A 164 -11.14 13.46 4.99
C ASP A 164 -11.78 12.41 4.09
N TYR A 165 -11.32 12.28 2.85
CA TYR A 165 -11.75 11.22 1.96
C TYR A 165 -11.42 9.84 2.54
N CYS A 166 -10.21 9.62 3.03
CA CYS A 166 -9.85 8.35 3.67
C CYS A 166 -10.75 8.05 4.87
N ARG A 167 -11.07 9.05 5.70
CA ARG A 167 -11.99 8.91 6.83
C ARG A 167 -13.40 8.55 6.40
N LEU A 168 -13.96 9.25 5.40
CA LEU A 168 -15.28 8.97 4.84
C LEU A 168 -15.40 7.54 4.28
N LYS A 169 -14.36 7.08 3.60
CA LYS A 169 -14.32 5.75 2.97
C LYS A 169 -13.80 4.64 3.89
N ARG A 170 -13.42 4.96 5.13
CA ARG A 170 -12.80 4.04 6.09
C ARG A 170 -11.50 3.41 5.56
N ILE A 171 -10.75 4.17 4.77
CA ILE A 171 -9.42 3.81 4.29
C ILE A 171 -8.42 4.13 5.38
N THR A 172 -7.62 3.17 5.78
CA THR A 172 -6.56 3.38 6.78
C THR A 172 -5.43 4.19 6.17
N VAL A 173 -5.11 5.34 6.77
CA VAL A 173 -3.90 6.09 6.42
C VAL A 173 -2.71 5.42 7.11
N GLN A 174 -1.74 4.98 6.31
CA GLN A 174 -0.47 4.45 6.81
C GLN A 174 0.62 5.49 6.56
N ALA A 175 1.37 5.85 7.60
CA ALA A 175 2.46 6.83 7.47
C ALA A 175 3.74 6.14 6.98
N TRP A 176 4.36 6.64 5.88
CA TRP A 176 5.74 6.31 5.57
C TRP A 176 6.66 7.48 5.98
N SER A 177 7.90 7.16 6.34
CA SER A 177 8.88 8.10 6.95
C SER A 177 8.32 8.87 8.17
N PRO A 178 7.71 8.20 9.16
CA PRO A 178 7.02 8.90 10.26
C PRO A 178 7.98 9.62 11.22
N LEU A 179 9.28 9.36 11.14
CA LEU A 179 10.32 9.93 12.01
C LEU A 179 11.18 11.01 11.31
N ASN A 180 10.83 11.42 10.09
CA ASN A 180 11.51 12.51 9.37
C ASN A 180 10.98 13.87 9.77
#